data_45bacd1eee894030f6c3509830ab14b3
#
_entry.id   45bacd1eee894030f6c3509830ab14b3
#
_cell.length_a   1.000
_cell.length_b   1.000
_cell.length_c   1.000
_cell.angle_alpha   90.00
_cell.angle_beta   90.00
_cell.angle_gamma   90.00
#
_symmetry.space_group_name_H-M   'P 1'
#
loop_
_entity.id
_entity.type
_entity.pdbx_description
1 polymer ?
#
loop_
_entity_poly.entity_id
_entity_poly.type
_entity_poly.pdbx_seq_one_letter_code
_entity_poly.pdbx_strand_id
1 'polypeptide(L)'
;MTNYVTAELPGWAENTVVVWSVFGALVVVSLGLFFWERRLAAVAPDGGGRAVPLGRIAAGGHSMDPPAVSARVRGREAELERLGGLVRGDGGGMVVVCGVGGLGKTTLAAEAAARARAEGRVVVWVRWRDDPAQLGQDFARAAHVLGLAESRLEEARTGRVSLVDAVWEHLAAVEGWVIVVDNVDTPGRVGPGSEPPAGYRGWLRPYGGGVLLVTSRDTSAQTWGPDAGLLRLQPLAGDAGGAVLLDAAPRAGTEAEAEALAVRLGGLPLGLNAAGTYLSVPTSRLRTFAAYRRALEAEFGDLLGAEHPGAGSDPDIARRVVRHTWDLSLDQLHGDGYVLARPVLQLLALFEAAPVPRSLMTPELVTGATGLPATAAAVDAALAGLHQYGLLYTPEDTGPGNGGPGDGVLPVSRLQLHPLVRDVTAHSLTRPEPTDTWLTAIDEHLARAVGAVTGMPGRTGWPTARLLAPHLPAHLDRSTQHDFTTAVGTLDDLVGILGAAGAASEGLVLRRRILADRERVLGPDHPDTLESRNNLANTLDDLGERRQAAELHRRNLADRERVLGPDHPDALESRNNLANTLNGLGEHRQAADLHRRNLTDRE
;
A
#
# COMPACT_ATOMS: atom_id res chain seq x y z
N MET A 1 -27.01 21.57 41.26
CA MET A 1 -25.98 21.66 42.34
C MET A 1 -24.78 20.88 41.84
N THR A 2 -23.80 21.58 41.35
CA THR A 2 -22.64 21.03 40.62
C THR A 2 -21.51 20.90 41.66
N ASN A 3 -21.16 19.68 42.05
CA ASN A 3 -20.01 19.42 42.89
C ASN A 3 -18.75 19.38 42.03
N TYR A 4 -17.96 20.45 42.05
CA TYR A 4 -16.57 20.44 41.61
C TYR A 4 -15.73 19.84 42.73
N VAL A 5 -15.14 18.67 42.46
CA VAL A 5 -14.05 18.14 43.28
C VAL A 5 -12.79 18.91 42.91
N THR A 6 -12.41 19.88 43.73
CA THR A 6 -11.11 20.52 43.67
C THR A 6 -10.08 19.53 44.23
N ALA A 7 -9.26 18.95 43.34
CA ALA A 7 -8.06 18.24 43.80
C ALA A 7 -7.08 19.24 44.40
N GLU A 8 -6.87 19.19 45.70
CA GLU A 8 -5.83 19.98 46.40
C GLU A 8 -4.45 19.51 45.87
N LEU A 9 -3.68 20.47 45.37
CA LEU A 9 -2.30 20.23 44.99
C LEU A 9 -1.46 19.91 46.24
N PRO A 10 -0.49 18.98 46.18
CA PRO A 10 0.38 18.68 47.31
C PRO A 10 1.12 19.95 47.77
N GLY A 11 1.24 20.19 49.08
CA GLY A 11 1.74 21.42 49.67
C GLY A 11 3.14 21.89 49.25
N TRP A 12 3.92 21.01 48.55
CA TRP A 12 5.20 21.42 47.94
C TRP A 12 5.00 22.20 46.63
N ALA A 13 3.84 22.09 45.97
CA ALA A 13 3.53 22.77 44.71
C ALA A 13 3.19 24.27 44.93
N GLU A 14 2.97 24.69 46.15
CA GLU A 14 2.76 26.10 46.52
C GLU A 14 4.08 26.88 46.67
N ASN A 15 5.19 26.17 46.78
CA ASN A 15 6.50 26.81 46.93
C ASN A 15 7.21 26.95 45.57
N THR A 16 7.16 28.14 44.99
CA THR A 16 7.74 28.48 43.70
C THR A 16 9.21 28.07 43.55
N VAL A 17 9.98 28.13 44.64
CA VAL A 17 11.40 27.74 44.67
C VAL A 17 11.54 26.22 44.51
N VAL A 18 10.68 25.43 45.15
CA VAL A 18 10.70 23.95 45.03
C VAL A 18 10.29 23.51 43.63
N VAL A 19 9.26 24.12 43.05
CA VAL A 19 8.80 23.83 41.70
C VAL A 19 9.90 24.12 40.67
N TRP A 20 10.55 25.28 40.74
CA TRP A 20 11.65 25.62 39.85
C TRP A 20 12.89 24.75 40.05
N SER A 21 13.16 24.33 41.30
CA SER A 21 14.27 23.42 41.59
C SER A 21 14.02 22.02 41.02
N VAL A 22 12.80 21.47 41.13
CA VAL A 22 12.40 20.19 40.50
C VAL A 22 12.43 20.28 38.99
N PHE A 23 11.92 21.37 38.41
CA PHE A 23 11.97 21.60 36.98
C PHE A 23 13.41 21.70 36.47
N GLY A 24 14.26 22.44 37.13
CA GLY A 24 15.69 22.54 36.81
C GLY A 24 16.41 21.18 36.91
N ALA A 25 16.11 20.37 37.91
CA ALA A 25 16.67 19.03 38.07
C ALA A 25 16.21 18.10 36.92
N LEU A 26 14.93 18.15 36.53
CA LEU A 26 14.40 17.38 35.39
C LEU A 26 15.04 17.79 34.05
N VAL A 27 15.27 19.08 33.83
CA VAL A 27 15.96 19.58 32.65
C VAL A 27 17.42 19.10 32.61
N VAL A 28 18.13 19.13 33.73
CA VAL A 28 19.51 18.64 33.81
C VAL A 28 19.59 17.13 33.59
N VAL A 29 18.65 16.35 34.14
CA VAL A 29 18.57 14.91 33.91
C VAL A 29 18.24 14.60 32.43
N SER A 30 17.31 15.33 31.84
CA SER A 30 16.95 15.17 30.43
C SER A 30 18.11 15.53 29.51
N LEU A 31 18.83 16.59 29.79
CA LEU A 31 20.06 16.95 29.06
C LEU A 31 21.16 15.90 29.27
N GLY A 32 21.32 15.40 30.49
CA GLY A 32 22.27 14.34 30.81
C GLY A 32 21.97 13.04 30.03
N LEU A 33 20.72 12.61 29.94
CA LEU A 33 20.27 11.47 29.15
C LEU A 33 20.48 11.71 27.67
N PHE A 34 20.16 12.89 27.15
CA PHE A 34 20.40 13.26 25.77
C PHE A 34 21.89 13.23 25.37
N PHE A 35 22.78 13.72 26.24
CA PHE A 35 24.24 13.64 26.00
C PHE A 35 24.78 12.23 26.20
N TRP A 36 24.18 11.43 27.08
CA TRP A 36 24.52 10.02 27.26
C TRP A 36 24.15 9.21 26.03
N GLU A 37 22.94 9.34 25.51
CA GLU A 37 22.53 8.69 24.24
C GLU A 37 23.44 9.09 23.07
N ARG A 38 23.81 10.37 22.97
CA ARG A 38 24.78 10.82 21.97
C ARG A 38 26.18 10.23 22.15
N ARG A 39 26.61 10.01 23.40
CA ARG A 39 27.91 9.35 23.66
C ARG A 39 27.87 7.86 23.38
N LEU A 40 26.79 7.18 23.63
CA LEU A 40 26.60 5.75 23.26
C LEU A 40 26.56 5.58 21.74
N ALA A 41 25.97 6.53 21.01
CA ALA A 41 25.97 6.54 19.55
C ALA A 41 27.36 6.89 18.95
N ALA A 42 28.29 7.44 19.74
CA ALA A 42 29.64 7.82 19.27
C ALA A 42 30.74 6.78 19.54
N VAL A 43 30.40 5.65 20.17
CA VAL A 43 31.35 4.53 20.41
C VAL A 43 30.92 3.34 19.57
N ALA A 44 31.16 3.42 18.25
CA ALA A 44 31.27 2.26 17.39
C ALA A 44 32.75 2.02 17.10
N PRO A 45 33.25 0.77 17.17
CA PRO A 45 34.66 0.49 16.90
C PRO A 45 34.96 0.68 15.41
N ASP A 46 36.08 1.37 15.15
CA ASP A 46 36.68 1.50 13.83
C ASP A 46 36.97 0.14 13.20
N GLY A 47 36.16 -0.24 12.24
CA GLY A 47 36.44 -1.29 11.26
C GLY A 47 36.28 -0.69 9.87
N GLY A 48 37.38 -0.52 9.18
CA GLY A 48 37.52 0.27 7.95
C GLY A 48 36.63 -0.20 6.79
N GLY A 49 35.58 0.53 6.57
CA GLY A 49 34.77 0.56 5.36
C GLY A 49 34.11 1.94 5.31
N ARG A 50 34.50 2.77 4.36
CA ARG A 50 33.97 4.12 4.20
C ARG A 50 32.44 4.07 4.07
N ALA A 51 31.72 4.31 5.16
CA ALA A 51 30.30 4.65 5.11
C ALA A 51 30.16 5.99 4.39
N VAL A 52 29.60 5.98 3.20
CA VAL A 52 29.16 7.17 2.50
C VAL A 52 28.00 7.75 3.31
N PRO A 53 28.06 9.02 3.76
CA PRO A 53 26.95 9.62 4.47
C PRO A 53 25.75 9.68 3.53
N LEU A 54 24.67 9.02 3.92
CA LEU A 54 23.37 9.06 3.24
C LEU A 54 22.87 10.51 3.24
N GLY A 55 23.09 11.21 2.13
CA GLY A 55 22.45 12.48 1.86
C GLY A 55 20.93 12.29 1.92
N ARG A 56 20.21 13.24 2.52
CA ARG A 56 18.74 13.29 2.56
C ARG A 56 18.20 13.10 1.15
N ILE A 57 17.67 11.91 0.86
CA ILE A 57 16.89 11.66 -0.35
C ILE A 57 15.57 12.41 -0.16
N ALA A 58 15.23 13.26 -1.13
CA ALA A 58 14.02 14.04 -1.13
C ALA A 58 12.79 13.14 -0.90
N ALA A 59 12.00 13.47 0.12
CA ALA A 59 10.81 12.75 0.54
C ALA A 59 9.72 12.89 -0.52
N GLY A 60 9.49 11.83 -1.24
CA GLY A 60 8.40 11.68 -2.20
C GLY A 60 8.26 10.21 -2.56
N GLY A 61 7.90 9.35 -1.62
CA GLY A 61 7.74 7.95 -1.93
C GLY A 61 7.38 7.13 -0.70
N HIS A 62 6.60 6.09 -0.92
CA HIS A 62 6.26 5.11 0.08
C HIS A 62 7.51 4.57 0.78
N SER A 63 7.41 4.27 2.08
CA SER A 63 8.49 3.62 2.83
C SER A 63 8.94 2.35 2.11
N MET A 64 10.24 2.23 1.86
CA MET A 64 10.87 1.02 1.34
C MET A 64 11.39 0.11 2.47
N ASP A 65 10.90 0.34 3.68
CA ASP A 65 11.20 -0.48 4.83
C ASP A 65 10.28 -1.70 4.92
N PRO A 66 10.80 -2.84 5.39
CA PRO A 66 9.98 -4.00 5.70
C PRO A 66 8.90 -3.66 6.73
N PRO A 67 7.70 -4.25 6.64
CA PRO A 67 6.71 -4.11 7.68
C PRO A 67 7.24 -4.71 9.00
N ALA A 68 6.89 -4.08 10.12
CA ALA A 68 7.26 -4.60 11.43
C ALA A 68 6.61 -5.96 11.68
N VAL A 69 7.40 -6.92 12.15
CA VAL A 69 6.90 -8.23 12.59
C VAL A 69 6.57 -8.11 14.08
N SER A 70 5.29 -7.95 14.38
CA SER A 70 4.79 -7.72 15.74
C SER A 70 4.68 -8.99 16.59
N ALA A 71 4.73 -10.16 15.98
CA ALA A 71 4.59 -11.44 16.66
C ALA A 71 5.77 -12.36 16.32
N ARG A 72 6.10 -13.27 17.27
CA ARG A 72 7.13 -14.27 17.04
C ARG A 72 6.71 -15.23 15.92
N VAL A 73 7.57 -15.40 14.91
CA VAL A 73 7.34 -16.36 13.84
C VAL A 73 7.61 -17.77 14.37
N ARG A 74 6.58 -18.62 14.33
CA ARG A 74 6.61 -19.99 14.82
C ARG A 74 6.50 -21.00 13.68
N GLY A 75 7.20 -22.12 13.79
CA GLY A 75 7.12 -23.24 12.85
C GLY A 75 7.57 -22.91 11.42
N ARG A 76 8.53 -21.96 11.31
CA ARG A 76 9.13 -21.53 10.04
C ARG A 76 10.66 -21.51 10.10
N GLU A 77 11.21 -22.24 11.05
CA GLU A 77 12.64 -22.26 11.32
C GLU A 77 13.42 -22.78 10.10
N ALA A 78 12.92 -23.85 9.45
CA ALA A 78 13.56 -24.42 8.26
C ALA A 78 13.53 -23.47 7.06
N GLU A 79 12.40 -22.80 6.83
CA GLU A 79 12.26 -21.81 5.77
C GLU A 79 13.15 -20.59 6.03
N LEU A 80 13.19 -20.08 7.27
CA LEU A 80 14.04 -18.96 7.66
C LEU A 80 15.53 -19.33 7.56
N GLU A 81 15.93 -20.55 7.95
CA GLU A 81 17.32 -21.00 7.78
C GLU A 81 17.70 -21.10 6.32
N ARG A 82 16.82 -21.63 5.46
CA ARG A 82 17.02 -21.66 4.01
C ARG A 82 17.19 -20.27 3.42
N LEU A 83 16.32 -19.30 3.79
CA LEU A 83 16.43 -17.93 3.34
C LEU A 83 17.69 -17.25 3.87
N GLY A 84 18.03 -17.48 5.15
CA GLY A 84 19.27 -16.98 5.75
C GLY A 84 20.52 -17.56 5.09
N GLY A 85 20.50 -18.85 4.72
CA GLY A 85 21.59 -19.47 3.96
C GLY A 85 21.84 -18.80 2.60
N LEU A 86 20.79 -18.42 1.90
CA LEU A 86 20.88 -17.68 0.63
C LEU A 86 21.41 -16.25 0.81
N VAL A 87 20.98 -15.57 1.87
CA VAL A 87 21.45 -14.21 2.20
C VAL A 87 22.93 -14.18 2.58
N ARG A 88 23.42 -15.23 3.26
CA ARG A 88 24.84 -15.36 3.67
C ARG A 88 25.74 -15.89 2.56
N GLY A 89 25.17 -16.57 1.55
CA GLY A 89 25.93 -17.14 0.45
C GLY A 89 26.53 -16.09 -0.49
N ASP A 90 27.61 -16.46 -1.19
CA ASP A 90 28.31 -15.58 -2.13
C ASP A 90 27.61 -15.49 -3.50
N GLY A 91 26.46 -16.13 -3.67
CA GLY A 91 25.67 -16.15 -4.92
C GLY A 91 24.36 -15.42 -4.77
N GLY A 92 24.09 -14.46 -5.64
CA GLY A 92 22.76 -13.86 -5.77
C GLY A 92 21.74 -14.87 -6.32
N GLY A 93 20.45 -14.58 -6.11
CA GLY A 93 19.38 -15.44 -6.63
C GLY A 93 18.00 -14.86 -6.41
N MET A 94 17.02 -15.47 -7.06
CA MET A 94 15.61 -15.16 -6.85
C MET A 94 14.92 -16.31 -6.11
N VAL A 95 14.25 -15.98 -5.01
CA VAL A 95 13.40 -16.92 -4.28
C VAL A 95 11.99 -16.40 -4.22
N VAL A 96 11.05 -17.26 -4.60
CA VAL A 96 9.62 -16.98 -4.54
C VAL A 96 9.00 -17.74 -3.37
N VAL A 97 8.61 -17.02 -2.34
CA VAL A 97 7.81 -17.55 -1.25
C VAL A 97 6.36 -17.60 -1.72
N CYS A 98 5.86 -18.79 -1.97
CA CYS A 98 4.57 -18.97 -2.59
C CYS A 98 3.63 -19.89 -1.79
N GLY A 99 2.33 -19.77 -2.07
CA GLY A 99 1.27 -20.54 -1.43
C GLY A 99 -0.02 -19.74 -1.26
N VAL A 100 -1.06 -20.39 -0.77
CA VAL A 100 -2.39 -19.79 -0.61
C VAL A 100 -2.37 -18.55 0.31
N GLY A 101 -3.43 -17.74 0.25
CA GLY A 101 -3.59 -16.58 1.14
C GLY A 101 -3.63 -17.00 2.62
N GLY A 102 -3.05 -16.16 3.49
CA GLY A 102 -3.10 -16.41 4.94
C GLY A 102 -2.01 -17.32 5.50
N LEU A 103 -1.11 -17.89 4.67
CA LEU A 103 0.01 -18.74 5.12
C LEU A 103 1.19 -17.96 5.74
N GLY A 104 1.14 -16.63 5.79
CA GLY A 104 2.19 -15.83 6.41
C GLY A 104 3.40 -15.55 5.50
N LYS A 105 3.24 -15.56 4.16
CA LYS A 105 4.32 -15.27 3.19
C LYS A 105 5.00 -13.93 3.45
N THR A 106 4.21 -12.86 3.55
CA THR A 106 4.70 -11.50 3.85
C THR A 106 5.41 -11.45 5.21
N THR A 107 4.85 -12.12 6.23
CA THR A 107 5.45 -12.19 7.58
C THR A 107 6.79 -12.91 7.55
N LEU A 108 6.88 -14.03 6.84
CA LEU A 108 8.14 -14.77 6.67
C LEU A 108 9.19 -13.93 5.94
N ALA A 109 8.81 -13.27 4.85
CA ALA A 109 9.69 -12.39 4.10
C ALA A 109 10.16 -11.20 4.94
N ALA A 110 9.28 -10.60 5.77
CA ALA A 110 9.62 -9.51 6.66
C ALA A 110 10.59 -9.95 7.77
N GLU A 111 10.39 -11.14 8.36
CA GLU A 111 11.31 -11.71 9.34
C GLU A 111 12.68 -12.00 8.71
N ALA A 112 12.71 -12.59 7.51
CA ALA A 112 13.95 -12.83 6.77
C ALA A 112 14.68 -11.52 6.45
N ALA A 113 13.94 -10.49 6.04
CA ALA A 113 14.45 -9.15 5.79
C ALA A 113 15.03 -8.49 7.06
N ALA A 114 14.34 -8.63 8.19
CA ALA A 114 14.81 -8.12 9.49
C ALA A 114 16.12 -8.81 9.92
N ARG A 115 16.22 -10.13 9.75
CA ARG A 115 17.46 -10.89 10.03
C ARG A 115 18.60 -10.46 9.11
N ALA A 116 18.34 -10.33 7.81
CA ALA A 116 19.33 -9.85 6.85
C ALA A 116 19.86 -8.46 7.21
N ARG A 117 18.99 -7.55 7.64
CA ARG A 117 19.36 -6.22 8.11
C ARG A 117 20.24 -6.28 9.38
N ALA A 118 19.91 -7.17 10.31
CA ALA A 118 20.70 -7.39 11.52
C ALA A 118 22.09 -7.96 11.21
N GLU A 119 22.24 -8.70 10.11
CA GLU A 119 23.52 -9.20 9.58
C GLU A 119 24.25 -8.13 8.73
N GLY A 120 23.76 -6.89 8.67
CA GLY A 120 24.42 -5.76 7.97
C GLY A 120 24.12 -5.67 6.48
N ARG A 121 23.15 -6.43 5.96
CA ARG A 121 22.73 -6.35 4.56
C ARG A 121 21.85 -5.11 4.32
N VAL A 122 21.96 -4.53 3.14
CA VAL A 122 21.03 -3.47 2.71
C VAL A 122 19.72 -4.10 2.25
N VAL A 123 18.64 -3.79 2.94
CA VAL A 123 17.32 -4.36 2.67
C VAL A 123 16.40 -3.29 2.12
N VAL A 124 15.78 -3.59 0.98
CA VAL A 124 14.78 -2.73 0.33
C VAL A 124 13.48 -3.51 0.16
N TRP A 125 12.36 -2.90 0.59
CA TRP A 125 11.03 -3.49 0.47
C TRP A 125 10.20 -2.78 -0.59
N VAL A 126 9.76 -3.53 -1.59
CA VAL A 126 8.90 -3.08 -2.69
C VAL A 126 7.58 -3.81 -2.60
N ARG A 127 6.46 -3.10 -2.74
CA ARG A 127 5.14 -3.72 -2.82
C ARG A 127 4.63 -3.67 -4.25
N TRP A 128 4.31 -4.82 -4.82
CA TRP A 128 3.63 -4.90 -6.10
C TRP A 128 2.21 -4.29 -6.00
N ARG A 129 1.86 -3.45 -6.96
CA ARG A 129 0.58 -2.73 -7.02
C ARG A 129 -0.12 -2.91 -8.36
N ASP A 130 0.21 -4.00 -9.05
CA ASP A 130 -0.33 -4.30 -10.38
C ASP A 130 0.04 -3.25 -11.46
N ASP A 131 1.10 -2.50 -11.21
CA ASP A 131 1.64 -1.45 -12.08
C ASP A 131 3.13 -1.68 -12.37
N PRO A 132 3.50 -2.12 -13.59
CA PRO A 132 4.88 -2.33 -13.99
C PRO A 132 5.73 -1.06 -14.01
N ALA A 133 5.12 0.10 -14.29
CA ALA A 133 5.84 1.38 -14.32
C ALA A 133 6.24 1.81 -12.92
N GLN A 134 5.33 1.66 -11.96
CA GLN A 134 5.63 1.93 -10.55
C GLN A 134 6.69 0.97 -10.01
N LEU A 135 6.61 -0.32 -10.37
CA LEU A 135 7.64 -1.30 -10.01
C LEU A 135 9.01 -0.87 -10.54
N GLY A 136 9.06 -0.37 -11.77
CA GLY A 136 10.28 0.17 -12.37
C GLY A 136 10.87 1.34 -11.59
N GLN A 137 10.05 2.26 -11.15
CA GLN A 137 10.48 3.39 -10.31
C GLN A 137 10.99 2.92 -8.94
N ASP A 138 10.32 1.94 -8.34
CA ASP A 138 10.74 1.39 -7.06
C ASP A 138 12.09 0.65 -7.18
N PHE A 139 12.33 -0.09 -8.28
CA PHE A 139 13.63 -0.70 -8.56
C PHE A 139 14.73 0.34 -8.84
N ALA A 140 14.42 1.40 -9.59
CA ALA A 140 15.35 2.49 -9.82
C ALA A 140 15.76 3.18 -8.51
N ARG A 141 14.78 3.38 -7.62
CA ARG A 141 15.01 3.94 -6.27
C ARG A 141 15.84 2.99 -5.41
N ALA A 142 15.53 1.67 -5.45
CA ALA A 142 16.33 0.66 -4.77
C ALA A 142 17.80 0.65 -5.24
N ALA A 143 18.02 0.70 -6.56
CA ALA A 143 19.35 0.76 -7.13
C ALA A 143 20.10 2.05 -6.75
N HIS A 144 19.40 3.18 -6.68
CA HIS A 144 19.97 4.44 -6.20
C HIS A 144 20.39 4.36 -4.72
N VAL A 145 19.56 3.76 -3.85
CA VAL A 145 19.94 3.49 -2.45
C VAL A 145 21.18 2.61 -2.36
N LEU A 146 21.34 1.70 -3.31
CA LEU A 146 22.52 0.83 -3.44
C LEU A 146 23.71 1.49 -4.18
N GLY A 147 23.62 2.79 -4.53
CA GLY A 147 24.72 3.57 -5.08
C GLY A 147 24.70 3.77 -6.59
N LEU A 148 23.61 3.43 -7.30
CA LEU A 148 23.47 3.77 -8.73
C LEU A 148 23.49 5.29 -8.90
N ALA A 149 24.41 5.78 -9.75
CA ALA A 149 24.60 7.20 -9.98
C ALA A 149 23.37 7.82 -10.69
N GLU A 150 22.97 9.02 -10.27
CA GLU A 150 21.85 9.77 -10.87
C GLU A 150 22.06 10.00 -12.37
N SER A 151 23.31 10.16 -12.83
CA SER A 151 23.62 10.30 -14.25
C SER A 151 23.18 9.09 -15.09
N ARG A 152 23.28 7.87 -14.54
CA ARG A 152 22.80 6.65 -15.22
C ARG A 152 21.27 6.58 -15.26
N LEU A 153 20.61 7.04 -14.20
CA LEU A 153 19.15 7.16 -14.20
C LEU A 153 18.68 8.19 -15.20
N GLU A 154 19.39 9.31 -15.34
CA GLU A 154 19.08 10.34 -16.34
C GLU A 154 19.34 9.84 -17.79
N GLU A 155 20.37 9.05 -18.03
CA GLU A 155 20.56 8.37 -19.32
C GLU A 155 19.38 7.44 -19.65
N ALA A 156 18.85 6.74 -18.64
CA ALA A 156 17.68 5.89 -18.82
C ALA A 156 16.41 6.71 -19.06
N ARG A 157 16.19 7.81 -18.33
CA ARG A 157 15.06 8.74 -18.54
C ARG A 157 15.07 9.35 -19.95
N THR A 158 16.26 9.67 -20.47
CA THR A 158 16.43 10.19 -21.84
C THR A 158 16.35 9.10 -22.92
N GLY A 159 16.15 7.84 -22.55
CA GLY A 159 16.02 6.70 -23.46
C GLY A 159 17.33 6.30 -24.15
N ARG A 160 18.49 6.69 -23.62
CA ARG A 160 19.80 6.26 -24.13
C ARG A 160 20.13 4.83 -23.73
N VAL A 161 19.62 4.39 -22.59
CA VAL A 161 19.72 3.02 -22.09
C VAL A 161 18.35 2.57 -21.57
N SER A 162 18.11 1.27 -21.58
CA SER A 162 16.94 0.69 -20.93
C SER A 162 17.06 0.86 -19.42
N LEU A 163 16.02 1.39 -18.76
CA LEU A 163 16.01 1.55 -17.31
C LEU A 163 16.17 0.21 -16.58
N VAL A 164 15.50 -0.84 -17.08
CA VAL A 164 15.59 -2.19 -16.51
C VAL A 164 17.03 -2.69 -16.56
N ASP A 165 17.71 -2.50 -17.71
CA ASP A 165 19.06 -3.01 -17.90
C ASP A 165 20.07 -2.19 -17.10
N ALA A 166 19.96 -0.85 -17.06
CA ALA A 166 20.83 0.00 -16.25
C ALA A 166 20.75 -0.34 -14.75
N VAL A 167 19.55 -0.62 -14.26
CA VAL A 167 19.33 -1.03 -12.86
C VAL A 167 19.96 -2.41 -12.61
N TRP A 168 19.70 -3.39 -13.49
CA TRP A 168 20.21 -4.75 -13.29
C TRP A 168 21.72 -4.90 -13.51
N GLU A 169 22.32 -4.13 -14.42
CA GLU A 169 23.79 -4.01 -14.54
C GLU A 169 24.42 -3.57 -13.21
N HIS A 170 23.79 -2.57 -12.56
CA HIS A 170 24.25 -2.10 -11.25
C HIS A 170 24.06 -3.14 -10.16
N LEU A 171 22.85 -3.74 -10.05
CA LEU A 171 22.53 -4.77 -9.07
C LEU A 171 23.41 -6.04 -9.23
N ALA A 172 23.87 -6.33 -10.43
CA ALA A 172 24.81 -7.42 -10.68
C ALA A 172 26.23 -7.10 -10.17
N ALA A 173 26.60 -5.82 -10.14
CA ALA A 173 27.93 -5.36 -9.71
C ALA A 173 28.04 -5.09 -8.20
N VAL A 174 26.89 -4.97 -7.50
CA VAL A 174 26.82 -4.69 -6.05
C VAL A 174 26.44 -5.96 -5.31
N GLU A 175 27.20 -6.32 -4.29
CA GLU A 175 26.96 -7.52 -3.48
C GLU A 175 26.16 -7.21 -2.21
N GLY A 176 25.49 -8.22 -1.67
CA GLY A 176 24.94 -8.21 -0.32
C GLY A 176 23.66 -7.40 -0.13
N TRP A 177 22.94 -7.07 -1.19
CA TRP A 177 21.61 -6.48 -1.08
C TRP A 177 20.53 -7.57 -0.94
N VAL A 178 19.41 -7.18 -0.34
CA VAL A 178 18.17 -7.98 -0.30
C VAL A 178 17.03 -7.08 -0.77
N ILE A 179 16.45 -7.38 -1.90
CA ILE A 179 15.24 -6.71 -2.40
C ILE A 179 14.06 -7.64 -2.23
N VAL A 180 13.04 -7.20 -1.49
CA VAL A 180 11.79 -7.94 -1.34
C VAL A 180 10.73 -7.30 -2.23
N VAL A 181 10.09 -8.11 -3.08
CA VAL A 181 8.91 -7.69 -3.86
C VAL A 181 7.70 -8.45 -3.33
N ASP A 182 6.89 -7.74 -2.56
CA ASP A 182 5.76 -8.32 -1.84
C ASP A 182 4.46 -8.28 -2.65
N ASN A 183 3.68 -9.37 -2.55
CA ASN A 183 2.33 -9.53 -3.08
C ASN A 183 2.23 -9.57 -4.62
N VAL A 184 3.15 -10.24 -5.31
CA VAL A 184 3.11 -10.45 -6.77
C VAL A 184 2.08 -11.54 -7.11
N ASP A 185 0.80 -11.21 -6.95
CA ASP A 185 -0.31 -12.14 -7.18
C ASP A 185 -0.77 -12.18 -8.65
N THR A 186 -0.30 -11.24 -9.46
CA THR A 186 -0.52 -11.15 -10.91
C THR A 186 0.81 -11.19 -11.68
N PRO A 187 1.59 -12.28 -11.60
CA PRO A 187 2.93 -12.32 -12.17
C PRO A 187 2.96 -12.12 -13.69
N GLY A 188 1.89 -12.47 -14.39
CA GLY A 188 1.76 -12.24 -15.85
C GLY A 188 1.76 -10.77 -16.26
N ARG A 189 1.67 -9.81 -15.31
CA ARG A 189 1.69 -8.36 -15.58
C ARG A 189 3.02 -7.68 -15.21
N VAL A 190 3.94 -8.41 -14.60
CA VAL A 190 5.22 -7.84 -14.11
C VAL A 190 6.24 -7.65 -15.23
N GLY A 191 6.21 -8.50 -16.23
CA GLY A 191 7.15 -8.44 -17.36
C GLY A 191 6.76 -7.44 -18.44
N PRO A 192 7.69 -7.08 -19.33
CA PRO A 192 7.41 -6.23 -20.47
C PRO A 192 6.36 -6.91 -21.39
N GLY A 193 5.37 -6.12 -21.85
CA GLY A 193 4.30 -6.64 -22.71
C GLY A 193 3.33 -7.62 -22.06
N SER A 194 3.22 -7.62 -20.72
CA SER A 194 2.42 -8.57 -19.93
C SER A 194 2.90 -10.02 -20.05
N GLU A 195 4.21 -10.22 -20.13
CA GLU A 195 4.83 -11.54 -20.11
C GLU A 195 5.10 -12.01 -18.67
N PRO A 196 5.05 -13.34 -18.39
CA PRO A 196 5.42 -13.87 -17.10
C PRO A 196 6.92 -13.70 -16.81
N PRO A 197 7.34 -13.70 -15.51
CA PRO A 197 8.73 -13.51 -15.11
C PRO A 197 9.72 -14.54 -15.66
N ALA A 198 9.26 -15.73 -16.08
CA ALA A 198 10.09 -16.84 -16.53
C ALA A 198 11.09 -16.51 -17.66
N GLY A 199 10.82 -15.44 -18.42
CA GLY A 199 11.76 -14.97 -19.46
C GLY A 199 12.91 -14.12 -18.92
N TYR A 200 12.89 -13.71 -17.66
CA TYR A 200 13.90 -12.89 -16.97
C TYR A 200 14.30 -11.60 -17.70
N ARG A 201 13.41 -11.05 -18.51
CA ARG A 201 13.65 -9.82 -19.28
C ARG A 201 13.15 -8.56 -18.58
N GLY A 202 12.28 -8.74 -17.57
CA GLY A 202 11.67 -7.66 -16.81
C GLY A 202 12.39 -7.33 -15.51
N TRP A 203 11.61 -6.88 -14.54
CA TRP A 203 12.10 -6.45 -13.24
C TRP A 203 12.47 -7.60 -12.29
N LEU A 204 11.97 -8.81 -12.52
CA LEU A 204 12.29 -9.97 -11.68
C LEU A 204 13.30 -10.85 -12.40
N ARG A 205 14.56 -10.84 -11.93
CA ARG A 205 15.67 -11.61 -12.50
C ARG A 205 16.37 -12.42 -11.41
N PRO A 206 16.78 -13.67 -11.67
CA PRO A 206 17.40 -14.54 -10.68
C PRO A 206 18.91 -14.32 -10.52
N TYR A 207 19.48 -13.32 -11.15
CA TYR A 207 20.91 -13.03 -11.12
C TYR A 207 21.20 -11.67 -10.52
N GLY A 208 22.36 -11.53 -9.90
CA GLY A 208 22.84 -10.30 -9.27
C GLY A 208 23.73 -10.62 -8.08
N GLY A 209 24.31 -9.60 -7.48
CA GLY A 209 25.17 -9.72 -6.29
C GLY A 209 24.41 -9.86 -4.97
N GLY A 210 23.09 -10.00 -5.01
CA GLY A 210 22.25 -10.13 -3.81
C GLY A 210 21.02 -11.01 -4.03
N VAL A 211 20.09 -10.98 -3.09
CA VAL A 211 18.90 -11.83 -3.08
C VAL A 211 17.65 -11.04 -3.43
N LEU A 212 16.93 -11.51 -4.46
CA LEU A 212 15.58 -11.05 -4.78
C LEU A 212 14.58 -12.02 -4.14
N LEU A 213 13.84 -11.56 -3.14
CA LEU A 213 12.79 -12.30 -2.47
C LEU A 213 11.43 -11.85 -2.95
N VAL A 214 10.64 -12.73 -3.51
CA VAL A 214 9.29 -12.43 -4.03
C VAL A 214 8.25 -13.17 -3.21
N THR A 215 7.13 -12.53 -2.87
CA THR A 215 5.98 -13.24 -2.30
C THR A 215 4.85 -13.29 -3.32
N SER A 216 4.19 -14.46 -3.46
CA SER A 216 3.13 -14.66 -4.45
C SER A 216 2.14 -15.75 -4.03
N ARG A 217 0.93 -15.71 -4.62
CA ARG A 217 -0.01 -16.85 -4.56
C ARG A 217 0.25 -17.87 -5.66
N ASP A 218 0.94 -17.48 -6.73
CA ASP A 218 1.27 -18.37 -7.84
C ASP A 218 2.42 -19.32 -7.45
N THR A 219 2.14 -20.62 -7.52
CA THR A 219 3.07 -21.71 -7.17
C THR A 219 3.66 -22.41 -8.40
N SER A 220 3.33 -21.93 -9.62
CA SER A 220 3.73 -22.55 -10.87
C SER A 220 5.21 -22.29 -11.19
N ALA A 221 6.00 -23.33 -11.35
CA ALA A 221 7.38 -23.20 -11.80
C ALA A 221 7.48 -22.64 -13.24
N GLN A 222 6.45 -22.81 -14.06
CA GLN A 222 6.41 -22.27 -15.43
C GLN A 222 6.32 -20.75 -15.44
N THR A 223 5.59 -20.18 -14.46
CA THR A 223 5.47 -18.73 -14.30
C THR A 223 6.79 -18.08 -13.90
N TRP A 224 7.55 -18.72 -13.02
CA TRP A 224 8.75 -18.14 -12.39
C TRP A 224 10.05 -18.51 -13.09
N GLY A 225 10.04 -19.54 -13.91
CA GLY A 225 11.21 -20.03 -14.65
C GLY A 225 12.12 -20.97 -13.86
N PRO A 226 13.10 -21.59 -14.53
CA PRO A 226 13.93 -22.65 -13.95
C PRO A 226 14.93 -22.17 -12.89
N ASP A 227 15.37 -20.92 -12.97
CA ASP A 227 16.41 -20.37 -12.08
C ASP A 227 15.84 -19.71 -10.82
N ALA A 228 14.51 -19.64 -10.70
CA ALA A 228 13.84 -19.16 -9.50
C ALA A 228 13.67 -20.29 -8.46
N GLY A 229 14.19 -20.08 -7.28
CA GLY A 229 13.96 -20.98 -6.14
C GLY A 229 12.54 -20.85 -5.62
N LEU A 230 11.71 -21.90 -5.72
CA LEU A 230 10.37 -21.88 -5.14
C LEU A 230 10.39 -22.40 -3.70
N LEU A 231 9.89 -21.56 -2.79
CA LEU A 231 9.65 -21.91 -1.38
C LEU A 231 8.14 -21.97 -1.15
N ARG A 232 7.57 -23.17 -1.33
CA ARG A 232 6.13 -23.40 -1.16
C ARG A 232 5.80 -23.55 0.31
N LEU A 233 5.08 -22.56 0.88
CA LEU A 233 4.65 -22.63 2.27
C LEU A 233 3.49 -23.61 2.43
N GLN A 234 3.58 -24.41 3.46
CA GLN A 234 2.50 -25.27 3.94
C GLN A 234 1.82 -24.63 5.17
N PRO A 235 0.61 -25.04 5.53
CA PRO A 235 0.04 -24.73 6.83
C PRO A 235 0.99 -25.09 7.98
N LEU A 236 0.87 -24.42 9.11
CA LEU A 236 1.63 -24.77 10.30
C LEU A 236 1.18 -26.13 10.84
N ALA A 237 2.12 -26.90 11.33
CA ALA A 237 1.83 -28.12 12.10
C ALA A 237 1.06 -27.77 13.39
N GLY A 238 0.37 -28.74 13.96
CA GLY A 238 -0.51 -28.50 15.11
C GLY A 238 0.20 -27.89 16.31
N ASP A 239 1.39 -28.37 16.64
CA ASP A 239 2.27 -27.86 17.71
C ASP A 239 2.68 -26.40 17.47
N ALA A 240 3.18 -26.08 16.27
CA ALA A 240 3.55 -24.72 15.89
C ALA A 240 2.34 -23.77 15.87
N GLY A 241 1.20 -24.24 15.34
CA GLY A 241 -0.06 -23.51 15.35
C GLY A 241 -0.60 -23.28 16.77
N GLY A 242 -0.48 -24.30 17.64
CA GLY A 242 -0.81 -24.20 19.06
C GLY A 242 0.07 -23.17 19.78
N ALA A 243 1.37 -23.12 19.46
CA ALA A 243 2.28 -22.12 19.99
C ALA A 243 1.89 -20.68 19.58
N VAL A 244 1.42 -20.47 18.33
CA VAL A 244 0.90 -19.16 17.88
C VAL A 244 -0.32 -18.75 18.70
N LEU A 245 -1.25 -19.67 18.96
CA LEU A 245 -2.43 -19.40 19.79
C LEU A 245 -2.08 -19.07 21.24
N LEU A 246 -1.11 -19.80 21.83
CA LEU A 246 -0.63 -19.56 23.19
C LEU A 246 0.12 -18.22 23.31
N ASP A 247 0.91 -17.83 22.30
CA ASP A 247 1.57 -16.52 22.27
C ASP A 247 0.52 -15.39 22.27
N ALA A 248 -0.59 -15.55 21.55
CA ALA A 248 -1.66 -14.56 21.46
C ALA A 248 -2.59 -14.57 22.68
N ALA A 249 -2.92 -15.74 23.21
CA ALA A 249 -3.89 -15.94 24.30
C ALA A 249 -3.38 -16.93 25.37
N PRO A 250 -2.34 -16.60 26.15
CA PRO A 250 -1.64 -17.54 27.06
C PRO A 250 -2.50 -18.05 28.22
N ARG A 251 -3.69 -17.45 28.45
CA ARG A 251 -4.61 -17.85 29.53
C ARG A 251 -5.84 -18.61 29.01
N ALA A 252 -5.91 -18.90 27.70
CA ALA A 252 -7.11 -19.48 27.08
C ALA A 252 -7.19 -21.01 27.20
N GLY A 253 -6.17 -21.68 27.72
CA GLY A 253 -6.19 -23.13 27.95
C GLY A 253 -4.81 -23.77 27.91
N THR A 254 -4.80 -25.09 27.76
CA THR A 254 -3.59 -25.91 27.71
C THR A 254 -2.99 -25.96 26.30
N GLU A 255 -1.74 -26.41 26.21
CA GLU A 255 -1.04 -26.62 24.94
C GLU A 255 -1.79 -27.62 24.04
N ALA A 256 -2.28 -28.73 24.60
CA ALA A 256 -3.06 -29.72 23.86
C ALA A 256 -4.39 -29.14 23.30
N GLU A 257 -5.05 -28.25 24.05
CA GLU A 257 -6.27 -27.59 23.57
C GLU A 257 -5.95 -26.54 22.46
N ALA A 258 -4.83 -25.84 22.57
CA ALA A 258 -4.35 -24.90 21.56
C ALA A 258 -3.97 -25.65 20.27
N GLU A 259 -3.25 -26.80 20.39
CA GLU A 259 -2.90 -27.64 19.26
C GLU A 259 -4.16 -28.18 18.56
N ALA A 260 -5.12 -28.71 19.31
CA ALA A 260 -6.38 -29.20 18.77
C ALA A 260 -7.18 -28.12 18.03
N LEU A 261 -7.17 -26.86 18.55
CA LEU A 261 -7.77 -25.73 17.86
C LEU A 261 -6.98 -25.37 16.61
N ALA A 262 -5.64 -25.38 16.65
CA ALA A 262 -4.80 -25.09 15.50
C ALA A 262 -5.04 -26.06 14.35
N VAL A 263 -5.12 -27.36 14.64
CA VAL A 263 -5.48 -28.40 13.66
C VAL A 263 -6.88 -28.12 13.08
N ARG A 264 -7.85 -27.76 13.93
CA ARG A 264 -9.22 -27.43 13.48
C ARG A 264 -9.26 -26.20 12.55
N LEU A 265 -8.40 -25.21 12.79
CA LEU A 265 -8.23 -24.02 11.93
C LEU A 265 -7.34 -24.29 10.69
N GLY A 266 -6.97 -25.57 10.45
CA GLY A 266 -6.16 -25.96 9.31
C GLY A 266 -4.74 -25.42 9.32
N GLY A 267 -4.20 -25.03 10.47
CA GLY A 267 -2.84 -24.50 10.62
C GLY A 267 -2.59 -23.19 9.88
N LEU A 268 -3.65 -22.43 9.52
CA LEU A 268 -3.53 -21.17 8.79
C LEU A 268 -3.14 -20.03 9.74
N PRO A 269 -1.93 -19.43 9.63
CA PRO A 269 -1.47 -18.37 10.53
C PRO A 269 -2.45 -17.23 10.72
N LEU A 270 -3.16 -16.83 9.65
CA LEU A 270 -4.15 -15.76 9.72
C LEU A 270 -5.36 -16.16 10.57
N GLY A 271 -5.87 -17.37 10.39
CA GLY A 271 -6.97 -17.91 11.21
C GLY A 271 -6.56 -18.09 12.66
N LEU A 272 -5.34 -18.57 12.90
CA LEU A 272 -4.77 -18.73 14.24
C LEU A 272 -4.63 -17.39 14.96
N ASN A 273 -4.11 -16.35 14.25
CA ASN A 273 -3.98 -15.02 14.80
C ASN A 273 -5.34 -14.39 15.13
N ALA A 274 -6.33 -14.54 14.24
CA ALA A 274 -7.68 -14.04 14.49
C ALA A 274 -8.35 -14.72 15.70
N ALA A 275 -8.24 -16.07 15.81
CA ALA A 275 -8.75 -16.82 16.96
C ALA A 275 -8.02 -16.44 18.26
N GLY A 276 -6.69 -16.31 18.21
CA GLY A 276 -5.86 -15.89 19.33
C GLY A 276 -6.21 -14.47 19.80
N THR A 277 -6.37 -13.54 18.87
CA THR A 277 -6.80 -12.16 19.16
C THR A 277 -8.19 -12.16 19.83
N TYR A 278 -9.17 -12.88 19.27
CA TYR A 278 -10.49 -13.02 19.87
C TYR A 278 -10.40 -13.52 21.32
N LEU A 279 -9.64 -14.59 21.57
CA LEU A 279 -9.50 -15.22 22.88
C LEU A 279 -8.72 -14.36 23.89
N SER A 280 -7.89 -13.43 23.41
CA SER A 280 -7.14 -12.50 24.26
C SER A 280 -7.99 -11.37 24.82
N VAL A 281 -9.11 -11.04 24.14
CA VAL A 281 -10.01 -9.94 24.54
C VAL A 281 -10.78 -10.32 25.81
N PRO A 282 -10.71 -9.53 26.91
CA PRO A 282 -11.34 -9.86 28.19
C PRO A 282 -12.87 -10.02 28.12
N THR A 283 -13.53 -9.33 27.20
CA THR A 283 -14.98 -9.32 27.04
C THR A 283 -15.50 -10.41 26.11
N SER A 284 -14.64 -11.17 25.45
CA SER A 284 -15.05 -12.24 24.54
C SER A 284 -15.89 -13.30 25.24
N ARG A 285 -16.98 -13.70 24.58
CA ARG A 285 -17.92 -14.73 25.07
C ARG A 285 -17.23 -16.09 25.25
N LEU A 286 -16.39 -16.47 24.29
CA LEU A 286 -15.59 -17.69 24.34
C LEU A 286 -14.20 -17.34 24.88
N ARG A 287 -13.85 -17.95 26.02
CA ARG A 287 -12.62 -17.60 26.76
C ARG A 287 -11.56 -18.67 26.73
N THR A 288 -11.85 -19.85 26.15
CA THR A 288 -10.93 -20.98 26.11
C THR A 288 -10.82 -21.57 24.72
N PHE A 289 -9.66 -22.15 24.40
CA PHE A 289 -9.43 -22.87 23.14
C PHE A 289 -10.47 -23.94 22.90
N ALA A 290 -10.81 -24.73 23.93
CA ALA A 290 -11.83 -25.75 23.84
C ALA A 290 -13.24 -25.21 23.56
N ALA A 291 -13.63 -24.08 24.18
CA ALA A 291 -14.92 -23.47 23.93
C ALA A 291 -15.00 -22.90 22.51
N TYR A 292 -13.94 -22.25 22.06
CA TYR A 292 -13.84 -21.71 20.70
C TYR A 292 -13.92 -22.81 19.65
N ARG A 293 -13.16 -23.92 19.85
CA ARG A 293 -13.21 -25.09 18.97
C ARG A 293 -14.61 -25.69 18.88
N ARG A 294 -15.30 -25.87 20.02
CA ARG A 294 -16.69 -26.39 20.03
C ARG A 294 -17.67 -25.47 19.31
N ALA A 295 -17.50 -24.15 19.41
CA ALA A 295 -18.34 -23.21 18.67
C ALA A 295 -18.11 -23.34 17.15
N LEU A 296 -16.87 -23.44 16.72
CA LEU A 296 -16.55 -23.73 15.31
C LEU A 296 -17.17 -25.07 14.86
N GLU A 297 -17.10 -26.12 15.67
CA GLU A 297 -17.67 -27.43 15.34
C GLU A 297 -19.20 -27.41 15.22
N ALA A 298 -19.90 -26.65 16.07
CA ALA A 298 -21.34 -26.51 16.03
C ALA A 298 -21.85 -25.82 14.77
N GLU A 299 -21.11 -24.83 14.28
CA GLU A 299 -21.44 -24.09 13.05
C GLU A 299 -21.01 -24.83 11.77
N PHE A 300 -19.96 -25.64 11.85
CA PHE A 300 -19.38 -26.39 10.72
C PHE A 300 -19.92 -27.82 10.55
N GLY A 301 -20.57 -28.38 11.55
CA GLY A 301 -21.00 -29.78 11.57
C GLY A 301 -21.81 -30.21 10.34
N ASP A 302 -22.55 -29.30 9.74
CA ASP A 302 -23.38 -29.56 8.55
C ASP A 302 -22.67 -29.29 7.21
N LEU A 303 -21.53 -28.57 7.20
CA LEU A 303 -20.92 -28.07 5.96
C LEU A 303 -19.58 -28.69 5.58
N LEU A 304 -18.79 -29.21 6.50
CA LEU A 304 -17.38 -29.51 6.24
C LEU A 304 -16.84 -30.84 6.77
N GLY A 305 -17.60 -31.80 7.27
CA GLY A 305 -17.03 -33.09 7.75
C GLY A 305 -15.85 -32.94 8.75
N ALA A 306 -15.42 -34.02 9.37
CA ALA A 306 -14.60 -34.00 10.60
C ALA A 306 -13.14 -33.49 10.45
N GLU A 307 -12.54 -33.46 9.27
CA GLU A 307 -11.14 -33.05 9.09
C GLU A 307 -10.93 -32.35 7.72
N HIS A 308 -10.15 -31.25 7.69
CA HIS A 308 -9.83 -30.54 6.45
C HIS A 308 -8.32 -30.58 6.13
N PRO A 309 -7.77 -31.71 5.71
CA PRO A 309 -6.38 -31.77 5.25
C PRO A 309 -6.13 -30.91 3.99
N GLY A 310 -7.20 -30.45 3.32
CA GLY A 310 -7.11 -29.63 2.11
C GLY A 310 -6.98 -28.12 2.32
N ALA A 311 -7.05 -27.57 3.55
CA ALA A 311 -7.00 -26.13 3.78
C ALA A 311 -5.71 -25.46 3.28
N GLY A 312 -4.62 -26.21 3.20
CA GLY A 312 -3.33 -25.75 2.66
C GLY A 312 -3.21 -25.84 1.14
N SER A 313 -4.09 -26.60 0.49
CA SER A 313 -4.04 -26.86 -0.95
C SER A 313 -5.24 -26.27 -1.68
N ASP A 314 -6.37 -26.07 -0.99
CA ASP A 314 -7.61 -25.56 -1.56
C ASP A 314 -7.91 -24.14 -1.03
N PRO A 315 -7.80 -23.11 -1.90
CA PRO A 315 -8.08 -21.73 -1.51
C PRO A 315 -9.50 -21.51 -1.00
N ASP A 316 -10.49 -22.27 -1.45
CA ASP A 316 -11.89 -22.10 -1.06
C ASP A 316 -12.15 -22.65 0.35
N ILE A 317 -11.51 -23.74 0.72
CA ILE A 317 -11.54 -24.26 2.08
C ILE A 317 -10.86 -23.28 3.04
N ALA A 318 -9.68 -22.76 2.67
CA ALA A 318 -8.98 -21.76 3.45
C ALA A 318 -9.83 -20.50 3.66
N ARG A 319 -10.52 -20.00 2.62
CA ARG A 319 -11.43 -18.85 2.73
C ARG A 319 -12.59 -19.12 3.67
N ARG A 320 -13.19 -20.32 3.65
CA ARG A 320 -14.30 -20.67 4.53
C ARG A 320 -13.88 -20.71 5.99
N VAL A 321 -12.77 -21.39 6.30
CA VAL A 321 -12.21 -21.45 7.66
C VAL A 321 -11.98 -20.05 8.22
N VAL A 322 -11.33 -19.21 7.44
CA VAL A 322 -11.01 -17.84 7.85
C VAL A 322 -12.27 -17.00 8.02
N ARG A 323 -13.25 -17.11 7.13
CA ARG A 323 -14.54 -16.40 7.22
C ARG A 323 -15.24 -16.67 8.54
N HIS A 324 -15.40 -17.93 8.92
CA HIS A 324 -16.10 -18.28 10.17
C HIS A 324 -15.37 -17.77 11.42
N THR A 325 -14.02 -17.77 11.38
CA THR A 325 -13.24 -17.19 12.49
C THR A 325 -13.57 -15.71 12.70
N TRP A 326 -13.82 -14.98 11.61
CA TRP A 326 -14.19 -13.56 11.69
C TRP A 326 -15.67 -13.35 12.04
N ASP A 327 -16.55 -14.19 11.54
CA ASP A 327 -17.96 -14.12 11.88
C ASP A 327 -18.20 -14.21 13.39
N LEU A 328 -17.47 -15.09 14.10
CA LEU A 328 -17.49 -15.14 15.56
C LEU A 328 -17.06 -13.82 16.21
N SER A 329 -16.04 -13.17 15.69
CA SER A 329 -15.59 -11.85 16.18
C SER A 329 -16.62 -10.76 15.91
N LEU A 330 -17.25 -10.78 14.73
CA LEU A 330 -18.28 -9.81 14.35
C LEU A 330 -19.58 -10.01 15.14
N ASP A 331 -19.95 -11.26 15.43
CA ASP A 331 -21.12 -11.59 16.26
C ASP A 331 -20.89 -11.17 17.71
N GLN A 332 -19.67 -11.35 18.21
CA GLN A 332 -19.29 -10.86 19.54
C GLN A 332 -19.39 -9.32 19.59
N LEU A 333 -18.83 -8.62 18.61
CA LEU A 333 -18.93 -7.16 18.52
C LEU A 333 -20.39 -6.69 18.47
N HIS A 334 -21.23 -7.39 17.70
CA HIS A 334 -22.67 -7.07 17.67
C HIS A 334 -23.33 -7.28 19.04
N GLY A 335 -23.00 -8.39 19.72
CA GLY A 335 -23.49 -8.67 21.09
C GLY A 335 -23.02 -7.65 22.12
N ASP A 336 -21.82 -7.09 21.95
CA ASP A 336 -21.25 -6.02 22.79
C ASP A 336 -21.82 -4.62 22.46
N GLY A 337 -22.74 -4.53 21.51
CA GLY A 337 -23.42 -3.28 21.12
C GLY A 337 -22.77 -2.53 19.96
N TYR A 338 -21.69 -3.06 19.34
CA TYR A 338 -21.05 -2.47 18.15
C TYR A 338 -21.80 -2.88 16.88
N VAL A 339 -23.07 -2.52 16.77
CA VAL A 339 -23.96 -2.95 15.67
C VAL A 339 -23.47 -2.56 14.28
N LEU A 340 -22.66 -1.50 14.17
CA LEU A 340 -22.09 -1.03 12.91
C LEU A 340 -20.77 -1.73 12.54
N ALA A 341 -20.18 -2.59 13.36
CA ALA A 341 -18.88 -3.22 13.08
C ALA A 341 -18.90 -4.04 11.78
N ARG A 342 -19.90 -4.92 11.62
CA ARG A 342 -20.05 -5.73 10.39
C ARG A 342 -20.32 -4.88 9.15
N PRO A 343 -21.29 -3.94 9.13
CA PRO A 343 -21.48 -3.03 8.00
C PRO A 343 -20.24 -2.21 7.64
N VAL A 344 -19.52 -1.68 8.62
CA VAL A 344 -18.30 -0.90 8.40
C VAL A 344 -17.19 -1.78 7.78
N LEU A 345 -17.01 -3.01 8.26
CA LEU A 345 -16.06 -3.97 7.65
C LEU A 345 -16.42 -4.25 6.18
N GLN A 346 -17.70 -4.47 5.92
CA GLN A 346 -18.22 -4.75 4.59
C GLN A 346 -18.01 -3.56 3.64
N LEU A 347 -18.29 -2.33 4.10
CA LEU A 347 -18.01 -1.11 3.34
C LEU A 347 -16.53 -0.97 3.02
N LEU A 348 -15.65 -1.16 4.01
CA LEU A 348 -14.21 -1.11 3.80
C LEU A 348 -13.72 -2.16 2.80
N ALA A 349 -14.37 -3.32 2.73
CA ALA A 349 -14.01 -4.38 1.79
C ALA A 349 -14.35 -4.05 0.33
N LEU A 350 -15.27 -3.12 0.09
CA LEU A 350 -15.66 -2.66 -1.24
C LEU A 350 -14.72 -1.58 -1.82
N PHE A 351 -13.89 -0.97 -0.99
CA PHE A 351 -12.83 -0.08 -1.48
C PHE A 351 -11.71 -0.90 -2.13
N GLU A 352 -10.89 -0.23 -2.94
CA GLU A 352 -9.70 -0.86 -3.53
C GLU A 352 -8.71 -1.35 -2.47
N ALA A 353 -7.81 -2.28 -2.88
CA ALA A 353 -6.82 -2.90 -2.00
C ALA A 353 -5.71 -1.92 -1.56
N ALA A 354 -6.11 -0.75 -1.09
CA ALA A 354 -5.25 0.35 -0.64
C ALA A 354 -5.75 0.88 0.71
N PRO A 355 -4.90 1.60 1.47
CA PRO A 355 -5.34 2.25 2.69
C PRO A 355 -6.44 3.28 2.42
N VAL A 356 -7.53 3.20 3.17
CA VAL A 356 -8.67 4.12 3.08
C VAL A 356 -8.46 5.26 4.10
N PRO A 357 -8.58 6.54 3.72
CA PRO A 357 -8.52 7.61 4.69
C PRO A 357 -9.66 7.49 5.70
N ARG A 358 -9.33 7.62 7.01
CA ARG A 358 -10.33 7.55 8.09
C ARG A 358 -11.50 8.53 7.88
N SER A 359 -11.20 9.68 7.30
CA SER A 359 -12.19 10.74 7.01
C SER A 359 -13.30 10.31 6.04
N LEU A 360 -13.11 9.26 5.23
CA LEU A 360 -14.17 8.71 4.39
C LEU A 360 -15.23 7.94 5.17
N MET A 361 -14.87 7.34 6.32
CA MET A 361 -15.83 6.57 7.12
C MET A 361 -16.68 7.50 7.98
N THR A 362 -17.62 8.17 7.33
CA THR A 362 -18.52 9.12 7.97
C THR A 362 -19.88 8.47 8.31
N PRO A 363 -20.65 9.05 9.27
CA PRO A 363 -22.00 8.61 9.54
C PRO A 363 -22.90 8.61 8.30
N GLU A 364 -22.71 9.61 7.42
CA GLU A 364 -23.50 9.78 6.20
C GLU A 364 -23.22 8.65 5.20
N LEU A 365 -21.96 8.25 5.04
CA LEU A 365 -21.60 7.09 4.20
C LEU A 365 -22.24 5.81 4.75
N VAL A 366 -22.09 5.55 6.05
CA VAL A 366 -22.61 4.33 6.66
C VAL A 366 -24.13 4.31 6.59
N THR A 367 -24.81 5.42 6.90
CA THR A 367 -26.28 5.51 6.82
C THR A 367 -26.78 5.38 5.38
N GLY A 368 -26.15 6.08 4.43
CA GLY A 368 -26.54 6.07 3.02
C GLY A 368 -26.38 4.69 2.39
N ALA A 369 -25.30 3.98 2.70
CA ALA A 369 -25.06 2.64 2.19
C ALA A 369 -25.97 1.59 2.84
N THR A 370 -26.08 1.60 4.17
CA THR A 370 -26.69 0.47 4.92
C THR A 370 -28.13 0.69 5.34
N GLY A 371 -28.62 1.94 5.27
CA GLY A 371 -29.92 2.34 5.83
C GLY A 371 -29.97 2.35 7.36
N LEU A 372 -28.87 1.98 8.05
CA LEU A 372 -28.81 1.98 9.50
C LEU A 372 -28.45 3.38 10.03
N PRO A 373 -29.13 3.87 11.08
CA PRO A 373 -28.76 5.14 11.67
C PRO A 373 -27.35 5.07 12.27
N ALA A 374 -26.47 5.95 11.82
CA ALA A 374 -25.11 6.01 12.29
C ALA A 374 -24.81 7.39 12.91
N THR A 375 -24.09 7.38 14.04
CA THR A 375 -23.50 8.57 14.64
C THR A 375 -21.98 8.48 14.57
N ALA A 376 -21.27 9.61 14.68
CA ALA A 376 -19.81 9.62 14.68
C ALA A 376 -19.25 8.68 15.77
N ALA A 377 -19.81 8.75 16.99
CA ALA A 377 -19.41 7.89 18.09
C ALA A 377 -19.63 6.39 17.81
N ALA A 378 -20.72 6.03 17.12
CA ALA A 378 -21.01 4.63 16.77
C ALA A 378 -20.08 4.11 15.67
N VAL A 379 -19.70 4.96 14.70
CA VAL A 379 -18.70 4.62 13.68
C VAL A 379 -17.31 4.47 14.30
N ASP A 380 -16.91 5.38 15.20
CA ASP A 380 -15.65 5.28 15.93
C ASP A 380 -15.57 4.02 16.79
N ALA A 381 -16.65 3.71 17.49
CA ALA A 381 -16.75 2.48 18.29
C ALA A 381 -16.63 1.23 17.41
N ALA A 382 -17.29 1.20 16.25
CA ALA A 382 -17.20 0.11 15.30
C ALA A 382 -15.77 -0.10 14.79
N LEU A 383 -15.07 0.99 14.40
CA LEU A 383 -13.68 0.94 13.97
C LEU A 383 -12.76 0.47 15.09
N ALA A 384 -12.93 0.97 16.32
CA ALA A 384 -12.16 0.54 17.48
C ALA A 384 -12.37 -0.95 17.79
N GLY A 385 -13.62 -1.43 17.71
CA GLY A 385 -13.94 -2.85 17.87
C GLY A 385 -13.30 -3.72 16.81
N LEU A 386 -13.37 -3.33 15.54
CA LEU A 386 -12.71 -4.04 14.44
C LEU A 386 -11.18 -4.10 14.61
N HIS A 387 -10.59 -2.99 15.07
CA HIS A 387 -9.16 -2.94 15.37
C HIS A 387 -8.81 -3.86 16.55
N GLN A 388 -9.60 -3.85 17.62
CA GLN A 388 -9.41 -4.70 18.81
C GLN A 388 -9.40 -6.20 18.47
N TYR A 389 -10.22 -6.62 17.51
CA TYR A 389 -10.29 -8.02 17.05
C TYR A 389 -9.35 -8.33 15.86
N GLY A 390 -8.46 -7.41 15.50
CA GLY A 390 -7.45 -7.61 14.45
C GLY A 390 -8.01 -7.72 13.03
N LEU A 391 -9.26 -7.30 12.82
CA LEU A 391 -9.92 -7.29 11.50
C LEU A 391 -9.56 -6.03 10.71
N LEU A 392 -9.20 -4.97 11.41
CA LEU A 392 -8.78 -3.69 10.87
C LEU A 392 -7.44 -3.31 11.51
N TYR A 393 -6.54 -2.69 10.76
CA TYR A 393 -5.33 -2.09 11.32
C TYR A 393 -5.11 -0.69 10.75
N THR A 394 -4.45 0.13 11.54
CA THR A 394 -3.98 1.45 11.15
C THR A 394 -2.49 1.34 10.88
N PRO A 395 -2.03 1.43 9.62
CA PRO A 395 -0.61 1.45 9.33
C PRO A 395 0.04 2.63 10.06
N GLU A 396 1.08 2.37 10.84
CA GLU A 396 1.89 3.45 11.41
C GLU A 396 2.56 4.24 10.30
N ASP A 397 2.59 5.56 10.43
CA ASP A 397 3.38 6.43 9.55
C ASP A 397 4.87 6.24 9.88
N THR A 398 5.47 5.16 9.38
CA THR A 398 6.91 4.93 9.46
C THR A 398 7.68 5.69 8.38
N GLY A 399 7.01 6.54 7.60
CA GLY A 399 7.65 7.41 6.63
C GLY A 399 8.29 8.62 7.28
N PRO A 400 9.59 8.92 7.06
CA PRO A 400 10.15 10.20 7.43
C PRO A 400 9.47 11.28 6.58
N GLY A 401 8.56 12.01 7.21
CA GLY A 401 8.23 13.34 6.75
C GLY A 401 7.33 13.48 5.53
N ASN A 402 6.16 13.92 5.80
CA ASN A 402 5.63 15.10 5.14
C ASN A 402 5.22 16.07 6.27
N GLY A 403 6.19 16.72 6.80
CA GLY A 403 6.11 17.69 7.87
C GLY A 403 7.37 17.58 8.69
N GLY A 404 8.39 18.37 8.34
CA GLY A 404 9.40 18.73 9.34
C GLY A 404 8.65 19.31 10.56
N PRO A 405 9.23 19.34 11.75
CA PRO A 405 8.60 19.92 12.93
C PRO A 405 8.35 21.43 12.74
N GLY A 406 7.47 21.79 11.83
CA GLY A 406 7.15 23.15 11.38
C GLY A 406 5.99 23.28 10.41
N ASP A 407 5.60 22.22 9.68
CA ASP A 407 4.60 22.36 8.62
C ASP A 407 3.13 22.24 9.09
N GLY A 408 2.87 21.94 10.36
CA GLY A 408 1.51 21.96 10.93
C GLY A 408 0.50 20.96 10.32
N VAL A 409 0.93 20.08 9.40
CA VAL A 409 0.08 19.09 8.77
C VAL A 409 0.03 17.85 9.64
N LEU A 410 -1.12 17.59 10.26
CA LEU A 410 -1.34 16.36 11.04
C LEU A 410 -1.34 15.13 10.10
N PRO A 411 -0.79 14.00 10.56
CA PRO A 411 -0.85 12.75 9.80
C PRO A 411 -2.30 12.31 9.59
N VAL A 412 -2.63 11.94 8.36
CA VAL A 412 -3.97 11.43 8.03
C VAL A 412 -4.09 9.99 8.53
N SER A 413 -5.02 9.75 9.43
CA SER A 413 -5.34 8.40 9.90
C SER A 413 -5.80 7.51 8.74
N ARG A 414 -5.23 6.32 8.65
CA ARG A 414 -5.45 5.34 7.58
C ARG A 414 -6.11 4.09 8.13
N LEU A 415 -7.04 3.55 7.39
CA LEU A 415 -7.71 2.29 7.69
C LEU A 415 -7.30 1.26 6.65
N GLN A 416 -6.91 0.09 7.07
CA GLN A 416 -6.53 -0.97 6.14
C GLN A 416 -7.03 -2.32 6.61
N LEU A 417 -7.64 -3.08 5.70
CA LEU A 417 -7.98 -4.47 5.89
C LEU A 417 -6.82 -5.36 5.45
N HIS A 418 -6.63 -6.48 6.15
CA HIS A 418 -5.76 -7.52 5.59
C HIS A 418 -6.31 -7.98 4.24
N PRO A 419 -5.51 -8.20 3.19
CA PRO A 419 -6.00 -8.54 1.85
C PRO A 419 -7.01 -9.70 1.85
N LEU A 420 -6.75 -10.75 2.63
CA LEU A 420 -7.68 -11.88 2.71
C LEU A 420 -8.99 -11.54 3.43
N VAL A 421 -8.98 -10.66 4.45
CA VAL A 421 -10.20 -10.17 5.11
C VAL A 421 -11.04 -9.43 4.08
N ARG A 422 -10.42 -8.54 3.32
CA ARG A 422 -11.07 -7.80 2.24
C ARG A 422 -11.69 -8.75 1.21
N ASP A 423 -10.88 -9.66 0.64
CA ASP A 423 -11.30 -10.57 -0.43
C ASP A 423 -12.47 -11.47 0.00
N VAL A 424 -12.39 -12.07 1.19
CA VAL A 424 -13.44 -12.94 1.71
C VAL A 424 -14.72 -12.14 2.01
N THR A 425 -14.58 -10.94 2.59
CA THR A 425 -15.73 -10.09 2.91
C THR A 425 -16.38 -9.58 1.62
N ALA A 426 -15.63 -9.09 0.65
CA ALA A 426 -16.14 -8.63 -0.64
C ALA A 426 -16.83 -9.77 -1.40
N HIS A 427 -16.23 -10.98 -1.43
CA HIS A 427 -16.84 -12.15 -2.06
C HIS A 427 -18.17 -12.56 -1.40
N SER A 428 -18.34 -12.32 -0.10
CA SER A 428 -19.59 -12.60 0.60
C SER A 428 -20.72 -11.63 0.22
N LEU A 429 -20.39 -10.47 -0.34
CA LEU A 429 -21.33 -9.42 -0.75
C LEU A 429 -21.79 -9.56 -2.22
N THR A 430 -21.20 -10.45 -3.01
CA THR A 430 -21.51 -10.64 -4.45
C THR A 430 -22.88 -11.29 -4.73
N ARG A 431 -23.87 -11.19 -3.83
CA ARG A 431 -25.28 -11.55 -4.06
C ARG A 431 -26.12 -10.29 -4.30
N PRO A 432 -27.14 -10.32 -5.21
CA PRO A 432 -27.45 -9.25 -6.15
C PRO A 432 -28.20 -8.00 -5.67
N GLU A 433 -28.38 -7.66 -4.42
CA GLU A 433 -29.23 -6.48 -4.09
C GLU A 433 -28.69 -5.40 -3.10
N PRO A 434 -27.81 -5.62 -2.11
CA PRO A 434 -27.28 -4.50 -1.34
C PRO A 434 -26.10 -3.78 -2.02
N THR A 435 -25.42 -4.44 -2.95
CA THR A 435 -24.11 -4.00 -3.46
C THR A 435 -24.19 -2.70 -4.27
N ASP A 436 -25.22 -2.51 -5.08
CA ASP A 436 -25.31 -1.33 -5.95
C ASP A 436 -25.57 -0.05 -5.14
N THR A 437 -26.45 -0.10 -4.13
CA THR A 437 -26.70 1.05 -3.23
C THR A 437 -25.45 1.42 -2.45
N TRP A 438 -24.68 0.43 -1.99
CA TRP A 438 -23.45 0.65 -1.26
C TRP A 438 -22.37 1.25 -2.14
N LEU A 439 -22.21 0.75 -3.36
CA LEU A 439 -21.26 1.28 -4.32
C LEU A 439 -21.61 2.71 -4.74
N THR A 440 -22.89 3.01 -4.96
CA THR A 440 -23.36 4.38 -5.22
C THR A 440 -23.02 5.32 -4.07
N ALA A 441 -23.29 4.90 -2.83
CA ALA A 441 -22.96 5.71 -1.65
C ALA A 441 -21.44 5.94 -1.51
N ILE A 442 -20.62 4.92 -1.81
CA ILE A 442 -19.15 5.05 -1.83
C ILE A 442 -18.73 6.07 -2.91
N ASP A 443 -19.28 5.97 -4.12
CA ASP A 443 -18.94 6.82 -5.24
C ASP A 443 -19.27 8.30 -4.97
N GLU A 444 -20.45 8.58 -4.41
CA GLU A 444 -20.85 9.92 -3.98
C GLU A 444 -19.94 10.49 -2.88
N HIS A 445 -19.47 9.63 -1.95
CA HIS A 445 -18.59 10.05 -0.87
C HIS A 445 -17.17 10.28 -1.34
N LEU A 446 -16.67 9.49 -2.29
CA LEU A 446 -15.39 9.72 -2.96
C LEU A 446 -15.39 11.06 -3.69
N ALA A 447 -16.43 11.36 -4.48
CA ALA A 447 -16.56 12.62 -5.19
C ALA A 447 -16.58 13.81 -4.22
N ARG A 448 -17.36 13.73 -3.13
CA ARG A 448 -17.38 14.77 -2.09
C ARG A 448 -16.04 14.94 -1.38
N ALA A 449 -15.34 13.84 -1.11
CA ALA A 449 -14.02 13.89 -0.47
C ALA A 449 -12.98 14.55 -1.36
N VAL A 450 -12.98 14.29 -2.67
CA VAL A 450 -12.12 14.98 -3.64
C VAL A 450 -12.45 16.46 -3.67
N GLY A 451 -13.74 16.85 -3.78
CA GLY A 451 -14.16 18.24 -3.74
C GLY A 451 -13.76 18.96 -2.45
N ALA A 452 -13.84 18.29 -1.30
CA ALA A 452 -13.38 18.85 -0.03
C ALA A 452 -11.85 19.09 -0.02
N VAL A 453 -11.08 18.16 -0.55
CA VAL A 453 -9.62 18.28 -0.64
C VAL A 453 -9.21 19.38 -1.63
N THR A 454 -9.93 19.53 -2.76
CA THR A 454 -9.70 20.60 -3.74
C THR A 454 -9.91 21.98 -3.12
N GLY A 455 -10.87 22.12 -2.20
CA GLY A 455 -11.14 23.36 -1.47
C GLY A 455 -10.17 23.67 -0.33
N MET A 456 -9.24 22.76 0.01
CA MET A 456 -8.28 22.99 1.11
C MET A 456 -7.14 23.92 0.68
N PRO A 457 -6.74 24.88 1.55
CA PRO A 457 -5.65 25.80 1.21
C PRO A 457 -4.28 25.12 1.25
N GLY A 458 -3.44 25.45 0.30
CA GLY A 458 -2.03 25.04 0.25
C GLY A 458 -1.83 23.53 0.16
N ARG A 459 -0.96 22.99 1.03
CA ARG A 459 -0.54 21.57 1.01
C ARG A 459 -1.37 20.65 1.90
N THR A 460 -2.33 21.20 2.63
CA THR A 460 -3.06 20.49 3.70
C THR A 460 -3.85 19.27 3.17
N GLY A 461 -4.37 19.36 1.95
CA GLY A 461 -5.14 18.27 1.30
C GLY A 461 -4.29 17.17 0.65
N TRP A 462 -3.00 17.39 0.40
CA TRP A 462 -2.17 16.48 -0.38
C TRP A 462 -2.07 15.05 0.17
N PRO A 463 -1.89 14.83 1.49
CA PRO A 463 -1.85 13.47 2.03
C PRO A 463 -3.16 12.70 1.82
N THR A 464 -4.30 13.38 1.97
CA THR A 464 -5.61 12.80 1.73
C THR A 464 -5.82 12.49 0.24
N ALA A 465 -5.43 13.41 -0.66
CA ALA A 465 -5.51 13.19 -2.11
C ALA A 465 -4.78 11.92 -2.54
N ARG A 466 -3.58 11.67 -2.03
CA ARG A 466 -2.81 10.45 -2.30
C ARG A 466 -3.51 9.19 -1.82
N LEU A 467 -4.22 9.25 -0.69
CA LEU A 467 -4.98 8.11 -0.18
C LEU A 467 -6.26 7.87 -0.97
N LEU A 468 -6.87 8.90 -1.56
CA LEU A 468 -8.07 8.77 -2.39
C LEU A 468 -7.75 8.19 -3.78
N ALA A 469 -6.58 8.51 -4.32
CA ALA A 469 -6.19 8.19 -5.69
C ALA A 469 -6.39 6.72 -6.10
N PRO A 470 -6.03 5.70 -5.29
CA PRO A 470 -6.22 4.31 -5.65
C PRO A 470 -7.68 3.87 -5.78
N HIS A 471 -8.62 4.57 -5.17
CA HIS A 471 -10.03 4.18 -5.11
C HIS A 471 -10.87 4.74 -6.26
N LEU A 472 -10.39 5.75 -6.97
CA LEU A 472 -11.16 6.43 -8.03
C LEU A 472 -11.26 5.66 -9.36
N PRO A 473 -10.30 4.85 -9.80
CA PRO A 473 -10.47 4.06 -11.03
C PRO A 473 -11.71 3.19 -11.01
N ALA A 474 -12.00 2.53 -9.89
CA ALA A 474 -13.21 1.72 -9.74
C ALA A 474 -14.51 2.54 -9.78
N HIS A 475 -14.50 3.77 -9.25
CA HIS A 475 -15.60 4.72 -9.40
C HIS A 475 -15.87 5.02 -10.88
N LEU A 476 -14.83 5.28 -11.66
CA LEU A 476 -14.97 5.54 -13.10
C LEU A 476 -15.51 4.30 -13.85
N ASP A 477 -15.08 3.09 -13.49
CA ASP A 477 -15.57 1.84 -14.09
C ASP A 477 -17.07 1.60 -13.87
N ARG A 478 -17.58 2.04 -12.71
CA ARG A 478 -19.00 1.91 -12.36
C ARG A 478 -19.86 3.04 -12.93
N SER A 479 -19.27 4.15 -13.32
CA SER A 479 -20.02 5.29 -13.84
C SER A 479 -20.79 4.92 -15.09
N THR A 480 -22.08 5.26 -15.10
CA THR A 480 -22.92 5.16 -16.29
C THR A 480 -22.58 6.26 -17.28
N GLN A 481 -23.04 6.16 -18.51
CA GLN A 481 -22.82 7.20 -19.52
C GLN A 481 -23.36 8.58 -19.08
N HIS A 482 -24.37 8.60 -18.20
CA HIS A 482 -24.93 9.83 -17.64
C HIS A 482 -24.03 10.46 -16.58
N ASP A 483 -23.45 9.62 -15.71
CA ASP A 483 -22.60 10.07 -14.61
C ASP A 483 -21.12 10.16 -14.99
N PHE A 484 -20.77 9.71 -16.21
CA PHE A 484 -19.39 9.63 -16.71
C PHE A 484 -18.65 10.97 -16.61
N THR A 485 -19.31 12.06 -17.02
CA THR A 485 -18.70 13.41 -16.99
C THR A 485 -18.35 13.83 -15.57
N THR A 486 -19.24 13.57 -14.60
CA THR A 486 -19.02 13.86 -13.18
C THR A 486 -17.87 13.03 -12.63
N ALA A 487 -17.85 11.74 -12.93
CA ALA A 487 -16.79 10.84 -12.47
C ALA A 487 -15.41 11.23 -13.02
N VAL A 488 -15.34 11.54 -14.30
CA VAL A 488 -14.10 12.02 -14.94
C VAL A 488 -13.66 13.37 -14.36
N GLY A 489 -14.58 14.31 -14.14
CA GLY A 489 -14.30 15.59 -13.48
C GLY A 489 -13.66 15.39 -12.10
N THR A 490 -14.20 14.46 -11.31
CA THR A 490 -13.63 14.10 -10.00
C THR A 490 -12.19 13.58 -10.12
N LEU A 491 -11.89 12.75 -11.12
CA LEU A 491 -10.53 12.28 -11.36
C LEU A 491 -9.60 13.41 -11.83
N ASP A 492 -10.06 14.28 -12.71
CA ASP A 492 -9.28 15.44 -13.19
C ASP A 492 -8.90 16.38 -12.04
N ASP A 493 -9.85 16.68 -11.14
CA ASP A 493 -9.63 17.49 -9.94
C ASP A 493 -8.54 16.86 -9.05
N LEU A 494 -8.64 15.55 -8.80
CA LEU A 494 -7.65 14.84 -7.98
C LEU A 494 -6.26 14.87 -8.63
N VAL A 495 -6.18 14.64 -9.93
CA VAL A 495 -4.91 14.66 -10.66
C VAL A 495 -4.26 16.05 -10.61
N GLY A 496 -5.06 17.11 -10.66
CA GLY A 496 -4.58 18.49 -10.45
C GLY A 496 -3.89 18.65 -9.10
N ILE A 497 -4.51 18.13 -8.03
CA ILE A 497 -3.93 18.16 -6.67
C ILE A 497 -2.65 17.32 -6.60
N LEU A 498 -2.63 16.12 -7.18
CA LEU A 498 -1.45 15.25 -7.20
C LEU A 498 -0.27 15.89 -7.92
N GLY A 499 -0.53 16.59 -9.04
CA GLY A 499 0.49 17.37 -9.76
C GLY A 499 1.08 18.48 -8.89
N ALA A 500 0.22 19.28 -8.24
CA ALA A 500 0.63 20.32 -7.31
C ALA A 500 1.40 19.76 -6.10
N ALA A 501 1.08 18.53 -5.69
CA ALA A 501 1.74 17.82 -4.59
C ALA A 501 3.11 17.21 -4.96
N GLY A 502 3.58 17.38 -6.20
CA GLY A 502 4.79 16.73 -6.69
C GLY A 502 4.63 15.19 -6.86
N ALA A 503 3.40 14.71 -6.92
CA ALA A 503 3.04 13.30 -7.15
C ALA A 503 2.57 13.06 -8.60
N ALA A 504 3.22 13.73 -9.55
CA ALA A 504 2.86 13.68 -10.98
C ALA A 504 2.89 12.24 -11.53
N SER A 505 3.78 11.38 -11.03
CA SER A 505 3.82 9.96 -11.41
C SER A 505 2.57 9.18 -10.98
N GLU A 506 2.00 9.50 -9.81
CA GLU A 506 0.74 8.90 -9.33
C GLU A 506 -0.43 9.42 -10.21
N GLY A 507 -0.41 10.72 -10.53
CA GLY A 507 -1.37 11.35 -11.44
C GLY A 507 -1.32 10.83 -12.87
N LEU A 508 -0.14 10.40 -13.36
CA LEU A 508 0.04 9.89 -14.72
C LEU A 508 -0.84 8.66 -15.00
N VAL A 509 -0.94 7.73 -14.05
CA VAL A 509 -1.78 6.53 -14.20
C VAL A 509 -3.24 6.93 -14.39
N LEU A 510 -3.72 7.86 -13.57
CA LEU A 510 -5.09 8.36 -13.66
C LEU A 510 -5.33 9.12 -14.97
N ARG A 511 -4.38 9.96 -15.43
CA ARG A 511 -4.51 10.68 -16.72
C ARG A 511 -4.57 9.73 -17.91
N ARG A 512 -3.77 8.67 -17.93
CA ARG A 512 -3.87 7.63 -18.97
C ARG A 512 -5.24 6.97 -18.96
N ARG A 513 -5.76 6.70 -17.78
CA ARG A 513 -7.09 6.11 -17.63
C ARG A 513 -8.19 7.05 -18.12
N ILE A 514 -8.17 8.33 -17.70
CA ILE A 514 -9.12 9.34 -18.14
C ILE A 514 -9.14 9.45 -19.68
N LEU A 515 -7.95 9.53 -20.30
CA LEU A 515 -7.86 9.62 -21.76
C LEU A 515 -8.47 8.39 -22.45
N ALA A 516 -8.12 7.18 -21.99
CA ALA A 516 -8.63 5.93 -22.57
C ALA A 516 -10.16 5.84 -22.46
N ASP A 517 -10.73 6.24 -21.33
CA ASP A 517 -12.18 6.19 -21.13
C ASP A 517 -12.90 7.31 -21.91
N ARG A 518 -12.34 8.52 -22.03
CA ARG A 518 -12.88 9.57 -22.90
C ARG A 518 -12.81 9.15 -24.39
N GLU A 519 -11.72 8.55 -24.86
CA GLU A 519 -11.61 8.02 -26.20
C GLU A 519 -12.69 6.96 -26.49
N ARG A 520 -12.96 6.09 -25.51
CA ARG A 520 -13.97 5.02 -25.62
C ARG A 520 -15.41 5.55 -25.61
N VAL A 521 -15.73 6.52 -24.74
CA VAL A 521 -17.10 6.99 -24.48
C VAL A 521 -17.48 8.16 -25.37
N LEU A 522 -16.59 9.14 -25.53
CA LEU A 522 -16.85 10.37 -26.28
C LEU A 522 -16.27 10.33 -27.71
N GLY A 523 -15.32 9.44 -27.95
CA GLY A 523 -14.59 9.35 -29.20
C GLY A 523 -13.29 10.17 -29.21
N PRO A 524 -12.37 9.86 -30.16
CA PRO A 524 -11.03 10.46 -30.20
C PRO A 524 -11.02 11.94 -30.58
N ASP A 525 -12.06 12.42 -31.23
CA ASP A 525 -12.17 13.79 -31.74
C ASP A 525 -12.97 14.75 -30.84
N HIS A 526 -13.51 14.23 -29.73
CA HIS A 526 -14.27 15.07 -28.79
C HIS A 526 -13.35 16.10 -28.11
N PRO A 527 -13.78 17.36 -27.93
CA PRO A 527 -12.96 18.40 -27.32
C PRO A 527 -12.33 17.97 -25.99
N ASP A 528 -13.11 17.35 -25.08
CA ASP A 528 -12.61 16.87 -23.79
C ASP A 528 -11.57 15.77 -23.93
N THR A 529 -11.67 14.94 -24.96
CA THR A 529 -10.67 13.90 -25.26
C THR A 529 -9.36 14.53 -25.72
N LEU A 530 -9.45 15.51 -26.58
CA LEU A 530 -8.29 16.30 -27.06
C LEU A 530 -7.62 17.05 -25.89
N GLU A 531 -8.41 17.61 -24.99
CA GLU A 531 -7.90 18.24 -23.77
C GLU A 531 -7.19 17.22 -22.85
N SER A 532 -7.78 16.06 -22.61
CA SER A 532 -7.14 14.99 -21.82
C SER A 532 -5.81 14.55 -22.41
N ARG A 533 -5.72 14.45 -23.74
CA ARG A 533 -4.48 14.11 -24.43
C ARG A 533 -3.41 15.18 -24.25
N ASN A 534 -3.81 16.46 -24.28
CA ASN A 534 -2.93 17.58 -24.00
C ASN A 534 -2.40 17.50 -22.55
N ASN A 535 -3.31 17.28 -21.61
CA ASN A 535 -2.97 17.19 -20.18
C ASN A 535 -2.05 16.00 -19.86
N LEU A 536 -2.26 14.85 -20.52
CA LEU A 536 -1.36 13.70 -20.42
C LEU A 536 0.04 14.03 -20.97
N ALA A 537 0.11 14.71 -22.12
CA ALA A 537 1.38 15.09 -22.72
C ALA A 537 2.14 16.09 -21.83
N ASN A 538 1.47 17.07 -21.24
CA ASN A 538 2.08 18.00 -20.28
C ASN A 538 2.63 17.25 -19.05
N THR A 539 1.86 16.29 -18.49
CA THR A 539 2.32 15.48 -17.35
C THR A 539 3.57 14.66 -17.69
N LEU A 540 3.64 14.10 -18.90
CA LEU A 540 4.82 13.38 -19.38
C LEU A 540 6.04 14.31 -19.55
N ASP A 541 5.83 15.54 -20.03
CA ASP A 541 6.91 16.52 -20.13
C ASP A 541 7.46 16.92 -18.76
N ASP A 542 6.57 17.18 -17.79
CA ASP A 542 6.94 17.46 -16.39
C ASP A 542 7.73 16.32 -15.73
N LEU A 543 7.44 15.08 -16.11
CA LEU A 543 8.16 13.89 -15.65
C LEU A 543 9.47 13.62 -16.42
N GLY A 544 9.80 14.45 -17.42
CA GLY A 544 10.98 14.30 -18.25
C GLY A 544 10.83 13.28 -19.40
N GLU A 545 9.66 12.68 -19.59
CA GLU A 545 9.36 11.76 -20.70
C GLU A 545 9.06 12.53 -22.00
N ARG A 546 9.91 13.50 -22.32
CA ARG A 546 9.72 14.51 -23.38
C ARG A 546 9.47 13.93 -24.76
N ARG A 547 10.06 12.77 -25.11
CA ARG A 547 9.82 12.13 -26.41
C ARG A 547 8.37 11.67 -26.55
N GLN A 548 7.84 11.02 -25.51
CA GLN A 548 6.44 10.58 -25.49
C GLN A 548 5.49 11.78 -25.48
N ALA A 549 5.83 12.81 -24.70
CA ALA A 549 5.08 14.07 -24.66
C ALA A 549 5.01 14.72 -26.05
N ALA A 550 6.14 14.84 -26.76
CA ALA A 550 6.19 15.42 -28.10
C ALA A 550 5.36 14.64 -29.12
N GLU A 551 5.36 13.29 -29.05
CA GLU A 551 4.53 12.44 -29.88
C GLU A 551 3.03 12.71 -29.65
N LEU A 552 2.61 12.74 -28.38
CA LEU A 552 1.22 13.04 -28.04
C LEU A 552 0.82 14.47 -28.42
N HIS A 553 1.68 15.46 -28.21
CA HIS A 553 1.42 16.84 -28.62
C HIS A 553 1.30 16.97 -30.16
N ARG A 554 2.15 16.27 -30.93
CA ARG A 554 2.03 16.26 -32.41
C ARG A 554 0.69 15.69 -32.85
N ARG A 555 0.30 14.55 -32.29
CA ARG A 555 -1.00 13.92 -32.59
C ARG A 555 -2.16 14.83 -32.19
N ASN A 556 -2.11 15.41 -30.98
CA ASN A 556 -3.14 16.30 -30.47
C ASN A 556 -3.29 17.57 -31.32
N LEU A 557 -2.17 18.17 -31.75
CA LEU A 557 -2.16 19.33 -32.63
C LEU A 557 -2.82 18.99 -33.98
N ALA A 558 -2.41 17.88 -34.61
CA ALA A 558 -2.99 17.46 -35.90
C ALA A 558 -4.50 17.23 -35.80
N ASP A 559 -4.97 16.60 -34.73
CA ASP A 559 -6.39 16.36 -34.50
C ASP A 559 -7.14 17.68 -34.21
N ARG A 560 -6.60 18.59 -33.39
CA ARG A 560 -7.21 19.90 -33.12
C ARG A 560 -7.26 20.77 -34.39
N GLU A 561 -6.21 20.82 -35.19
CA GLU A 561 -6.21 21.53 -36.48
C GLU A 561 -7.25 20.95 -37.45
N ARG A 562 -7.42 19.66 -37.50
CA ARG A 562 -8.42 18.98 -38.35
C ARG A 562 -9.86 19.21 -37.87
N VAL A 563 -10.11 19.21 -36.58
CA VAL A 563 -11.47 19.26 -35.99
C VAL A 563 -11.93 20.72 -35.80
N LEU A 564 -11.04 21.58 -35.29
CA LEU A 564 -11.37 22.96 -34.89
C LEU A 564 -10.87 24.00 -35.89
N GLY A 565 -9.90 23.65 -36.72
CA GLY A 565 -9.19 24.58 -37.62
C GLY A 565 -7.85 25.04 -37.05
N PRO A 566 -6.92 25.46 -37.94
CA PRO A 566 -5.55 25.83 -37.54
C PRO A 566 -5.47 27.09 -36.67
N ASP A 567 -6.45 27.99 -36.81
CA ASP A 567 -6.47 29.29 -36.12
C ASP A 567 -7.27 29.23 -34.79
N HIS A 568 -7.82 28.09 -34.45
CA HIS A 568 -8.58 27.92 -33.21
C HIS A 568 -7.65 28.09 -31.99
N PRO A 569 -8.08 28.79 -30.93
CA PRO A 569 -7.24 28.99 -29.73
C PRO A 569 -6.60 27.72 -29.18
N ASP A 570 -7.34 26.61 -29.15
CA ASP A 570 -6.84 25.32 -28.64
C ASP A 570 -5.78 24.69 -29.56
N ALA A 571 -5.88 24.91 -30.89
CA ALA A 571 -4.86 24.47 -31.85
C ALA A 571 -3.57 25.30 -31.65
N LEU A 572 -3.71 26.62 -31.48
CA LEU A 572 -2.60 27.51 -31.17
C LEU A 572 -1.91 27.14 -29.84
N GLU A 573 -2.69 26.77 -28.82
CA GLU A 573 -2.18 26.28 -27.55
C GLU A 573 -1.40 24.98 -27.72
N SER A 574 -1.98 23.99 -28.43
CA SER A 574 -1.29 22.71 -28.69
C SER A 574 0.01 22.89 -29.44
N ARG A 575 0.05 23.83 -30.41
CA ARG A 575 1.26 24.18 -31.15
C ARG A 575 2.33 24.76 -30.24
N ASN A 576 1.92 25.62 -29.28
CA ASN A 576 2.83 26.19 -28.29
C ASN A 576 3.38 25.11 -27.34
N ASN A 577 2.53 24.20 -26.85
CA ASN A 577 2.94 23.11 -25.98
C ASN A 577 3.93 22.16 -26.67
N LEU A 578 3.67 21.83 -27.95
CA LEU A 578 4.62 21.04 -28.75
C LEU A 578 5.97 21.79 -28.91
N ALA A 579 5.93 23.08 -29.20
CA ALA A 579 7.16 23.88 -29.36
C ALA A 579 7.98 23.91 -28.07
N ASN A 580 7.34 24.05 -26.91
CA ASN A 580 8.00 24.03 -25.60
C ASN A 580 8.66 22.66 -25.32
N THR A 581 7.95 21.57 -25.57
CA THR A 581 8.49 20.20 -25.40
C THR A 581 9.67 19.94 -26.35
N LEU A 582 9.59 20.39 -27.61
CA LEU A 582 10.69 20.30 -28.58
C LEU A 582 11.93 21.12 -28.15
N ASN A 583 11.73 22.28 -27.57
CA ASN A 583 12.81 23.06 -26.97
C ASN A 583 13.51 22.27 -25.83
N GLY A 584 12.72 21.61 -24.98
CA GLY A 584 13.23 20.74 -23.93
C GLY A 584 13.99 19.50 -24.45
N LEU A 585 13.71 19.07 -25.69
CA LEU A 585 14.44 18.01 -26.40
C LEU A 585 15.70 18.51 -27.15
N GLY A 586 15.93 19.83 -27.20
CA GLY A 586 17.01 20.43 -27.99
C GLY A 586 16.68 20.61 -29.47
N GLU A 587 15.45 20.35 -29.91
CA GLU A 587 15.00 20.51 -31.29
C GLU A 587 14.61 21.97 -31.59
N HIS A 588 15.50 22.90 -31.28
CA HIS A 588 15.26 24.38 -31.28
C HIS A 588 14.78 24.93 -32.62
N ARG A 589 15.20 24.34 -33.75
CA ARG A 589 14.76 24.81 -35.09
C ARG A 589 13.28 24.55 -35.28
N GLN A 590 12.83 23.34 -35.00
CA GLN A 590 11.41 22.95 -35.13
C GLN A 590 10.53 23.75 -34.17
N ALA A 591 10.99 23.95 -32.92
CA ALA A 591 10.30 24.78 -31.93
C ALA A 591 10.13 26.25 -32.42
N ALA A 592 11.21 26.84 -32.96
CA ALA A 592 11.16 28.22 -33.48
C ALA A 592 10.21 28.35 -34.68
N ASP A 593 10.12 27.34 -35.54
CA ASP A 593 9.19 27.35 -36.68
C ASP A 593 7.75 27.28 -36.21
N LEU A 594 7.43 26.46 -35.20
CA LEU A 594 6.10 26.38 -34.61
C LEU A 594 5.70 27.68 -33.90
N HIS A 595 6.60 28.29 -33.13
CA HIS A 595 6.34 29.57 -32.48
C HIS A 595 6.11 30.69 -33.52
N ARG A 596 6.87 30.71 -34.62
CA ARG A 596 6.72 31.68 -35.69
C ARG A 596 5.36 31.54 -36.37
N ARG A 597 4.91 30.33 -36.71
CA ARG A 597 3.56 30.07 -37.23
C ARG A 597 2.48 30.54 -36.27
N ASN A 598 2.65 30.27 -34.96
CA ASN A 598 1.70 30.72 -33.94
C ASN A 598 1.54 32.26 -33.88
N LEU A 599 2.61 33.01 -34.16
CA LEU A 599 2.56 34.47 -34.23
C LEU A 599 1.82 34.94 -35.47
N THR A 600 2.07 34.32 -36.63
CA THR A 600 1.42 34.69 -37.90
C THR A 600 -0.08 34.42 -37.89
N ASP A 601 -0.51 33.32 -37.25
CA ASP A 601 -1.92 32.90 -37.19
C ASP A 601 -2.72 33.68 -36.10
N ARG A 602 -2.08 34.53 -35.28
CA ARG A 602 -2.71 35.41 -34.29
C ARG A 602 -2.96 36.83 -34.82
N GLU A 603 -2.24 37.28 -35.94
CA GLU A 603 -2.41 38.53 -36.65
C GLU A 603 -3.49 38.42 -37.74
#